data_aba39722f5b26774a72d6eaa1ad479cc
#
_entry.id   aba39722f5b26774a72d6eaa1ad479cc
#
_cell.length_a   1.000
_cell.length_b   1.000
_cell.length_c   1.000
_cell.angle_alpha   90.00
_cell.angle_beta   90.00
_cell.angle_gamma   90.00
#
_symmetry.space_group_name_H-M   'P 1'
#
loop_
_entity.id
_entity.type
_entity.pdbx_description
1 polymer ?
#
loop_
_entity_poly.entity_id
_entity_poly.type
_entity_poly.pdbx_seq_one_letter_code
_entity_poly.pdbx_strand_id
1 'polypeptide(L)'
;GGPDKCTRPLNSSNYVEGPYKGRGNDNEWGGKYADTIHSLMSAELSVIQKDYDRAILGEYAGQILARGWQEVDRFWIGLRSSFPSAQFSINHQIGREDKHMPPRAALRWSLEGKHDGWGVFGKPTGADVYIMGMAHAEYGALVKGMPKIRKEYVLYDEVAIWKQILLKAG
;
A
#
# COMPACT_ATOMS: atom_id res chain seq x y z
N GLY A 1 -21.51 -6.09 26.91
CA GLY A 1 -20.30 -6.28 26.19
C GLY A 1 -19.29 -5.21 26.52
N GLY A 2 -18.17 -5.59 27.12
CA GLY A 2 -17.14 -4.66 27.51
C GLY A 2 -16.44 -4.01 26.31
N PRO A 3 -15.81 -2.83 26.49
CA PRO A 3 -15.10 -2.09 25.43
C PRO A 3 -13.91 -2.85 24.83
N ASP A 4 -13.51 -3.96 25.41
CA ASP A 4 -12.31 -4.70 25.03
C ASP A 4 -12.43 -5.55 23.75
N LYS A 5 -13.63 -5.69 23.21
CA LYS A 5 -13.82 -6.47 21.97
C LYS A 5 -13.37 -5.74 20.71
N CYS A 6 -13.22 -4.42 20.77
CA CYS A 6 -12.76 -3.59 19.66
C CYS A 6 -11.24 -3.36 19.63
N THR A 7 -10.53 -3.74 20.69
CA THR A 7 -9.11 -3.44 20.85
C THR A 7 -8.20 -4.64 20.68
N ARG A 8 -8.68 -5.78 20.18
CA ARG A 8 -7.78 -6.87 19.82
C ARG A 8 -6.86 -6.42 18.70
N PRO A 9 -5.54 -6.49 18.91
CA PRO A 9 -4.63 -6.20 17.82
C PRO A 9 -4.93 -7.11 16.64
N LEU A 10 -5.23 -6.52 15.51
CA LEU A 10 -5.61 -7.21 14.26
C LEU A 10 -4.48 -8.09 13.67
N ASN A 11 -3.32 -8.05 14.28
CA ASN A 11 -2.13 -8.75 13.82
C ASN A 11 -1.83 -10.05 14.59
N SER A 12 -2.70 -10.48 15.48
CA SER A 12 -2.39 -11.62 16.35
C SER A 12 -2.74 -12.99 15.77
N SER A 13 -3.49 -13.05 14.71
CA SER A 13 -3.73 -14.32 14.01
C SER A 13 -4.27 -14.10 12.61
N ASN A 14 -3.74 -14.84 11.70
CA ASN A 14 -4.26 -15.00 10.35
C ASN A 14 -5.52 -15.87 10.33
N TYR A 15 -6.18 -15.94 11.44
CA TYR A 15 -7.35 -16.79 11.65
C TYR A 15 -8.63 -15.98 11.42
N VAL A 16 -9.36 -16.36 10.40
CA VAL A 16 -10.67 -15.82 10.09
C VAL A 16 -11.72 -16.82 10.57
N GLU A 17 -12.59 -16.37 11.48
CA GLU A 17 -13.71 -17.17 11.97
C GLU A 17 -14.93 -17.09 11.02
N GLY A 18 -15.76 -18.13 11.08
CA GLY A 18 -17.02 -18.17 10.35
C GLY A 18 -16.88 -18.70 8.93
N PRO A 19 -17.78 -18.30 8.02
CA PRO A 19 -17.81 -18.83 6.65
C PRO A 19 -16.57 -18.49 5.80
N TYR A 20 -15.76 -17.57 6.28
CA TYR A 20 -14.51 -17.14 5.61
C TYR A 20 -13.28 -17.85 6.15
N LYS A 21 -13.44 -18.76 7.08
CA LYS A 21 -12.36 -19.55 7.65
C LYS A 21 -11.54 -20.22 6.55
N GLY A 22 -10.23 -20.04 6.59
CA GLY A 22 -9.30 -20.59 5.60
C GLY A 22 -9.26 -19.85 4.27
N ARG A 23 -9.96 -18.72 4.13
CA ARG A 23 -9.91 -17.90 2.93
C ARG A 23 -9.10 -16.64 3.17
N GLY A 24 -8.13 -16.39 2.30
CA GLY A 24 -7.40 -15.13 2.26
C GLY A 24 -6.38 -14.91 3.37
N ASN A 25 -5.94 -15.96 4.04
CA ASN A 25 -4.98 -15.87 5.14
C ASN A 25 -3.60 -16.44 4.77
N ASP A 26 -3.28 -16.48 3.52
CA ASP A 26 -1.94 -16.81 3.11
C ASP A 26 -1.01 -15.63 3.40
N ASN A 27 -0.07 -15.86 4.30
CA ASN A 27 0.83 -14.83 4.76
C ASN A 27 2.07 -14.67 3.91
N GLU A 28 2.43 -15.66 3.16
CA GLU A 28 3.61 -15.60 2.32
C GLU A 28 3.47 -14.47 1.30
N TRP A 29 2.36 -14.42 0.58
CA TRP A 29 2.11 -13.37 -0.40
C TRP A 29 1.84 -12.01 0.25
N GLY A 30 1.12 -12.00 1.35
CA GLY A 30 0.91 -10.78 2.14
C GLY A 30 2.22 -10.21 2.66
N GLY A 31 3.09 -11.06 3.22
CA GLY A 31 4.41 -10.66 3.68
C GLY A 31 5.32 -10.17 2.56
N LYS A 32 5.31 -10.87 1.42
CA LYS A 32 6.08 -10.46 0.24
C LYS A 32 5.66 -9.08 -0.27
N TYR A 33 4.37 -8.82 -0.36
CA TYR A 33 3.86 -7.53 -0.78
C TYR A 33 4.16 -6.43 0.24
N ALA A 34 4.02 -6.74 1.53
CA ALA A 34 4.41 -5.82 2.60
C ALA A 34 5.87 -5.40 2.49
N ASP A 35 6.77 -6.33 2.24
CA ASP A 35 8.20 -6.04 2.05
C ASP A 35 8.44 -5.13 0.85
N THR A 36 7.73 -5.36 -0.27
CA THR A 36 7.80 -4.50 -1.45
C THR A 36 7.41 -3.06 -1.12
N ILE A 37 6.28 -2.87 -0.44
CA ILE A 37 5.79 -1.54 -0.10
C ILE A 37 6.70 -0.85 0.92
N HIS A 38 7.21 -1.59 1.91
CA HIS A 38 8.22 -1.04 2.83
C HIS A 38 9.46 -0.55 2.10
N SER A 39 9.98 -1.32 1.15
CA SER A 39 11.13 -0.93 0.34
C SER A 39 10.85 0.31 -0.49
N LEU A 40 9.68 0.42 -1.10
CA LEU A 40 9.28 1.63 -1.84
C LEU A 40 9.23 2.86 -0.93
N MET A 41 8.64 2.72 0.26
CA MET A 41 8.54 3.81 1.21
C MET A 41 9.89 4.16 1.87
N SER A 42 10.84 3.24 1.85
CA SER A 42 12.22 3.45 2.31
C SER A 42 13.18 3.95 1.22
N ALA A 43 12.66 4.29 0.05
CA ALA A 43 13.44 4.79 -1.09
C ALA A 43 14.44 3.80 -1.70
N GLU A 44 14.18 2.52 -1.64
CA GLU A 44 14.96 1.51 -2.35
C GLU A 44 14.62 1.52 -3.84
N LEU A 45 15.49 2.11 -4.63
CA LEU A 45 15.24 2.32 -6.06
C LEU A 45 15.17 1.02 -6.88
N SER A 46 15.81 -0.05 -6.42
CA SER A 46 15.85 -1.32 -7.14
C SER A 46 14.57 -2.14 -7.04
N VAL A 47 13.69 -1.83 -6.09
CA VAL A 47 12.50 -2.65 -5.80
C VAL A 47 11.52 -2.70 -6.97
N ILE A 48 11.38 -1.61 -7.73
CA ILE A 48 10.47 -1.57 -8.88
C ILE A 48 10.86 -2.64 -9.91
N GLN A 49 12.11 -2.68 -10.31
CA GLN A 49 12.57 -3.66 -11.31
C GLN A 49 12.58 -5.08 -10.77
N LYS A 50 12.77 -5.24 -9.48
CA LYS A 50 12.81 -6.53 -8.82
C LYS A 50 11.42 -7.14 -8.66
N ASP A 51 10.46 -6.36 -8.17
CA ASP A 51 9.17 -6.87 -7.70
C ASP A 51 8.00 -6.59 -8.65
N TYR A 52 8.14 -5.64 -9.57
CA TYR A 52 7.10 -5.29 -10.53
C TYR A 52 7.42 -5.80 -11.94
N ASP A 53 6.39 -6.37 -12.58
CA ASP A 53 6.48 -6.72 -13.99
C ASP A 53 6.65 -5.47 -14.85
N ARG A 54 7.40 -5.58 -15.94
CA ARG A 54 7.60 -4.45 -16.86
C ARG A 54 6.29 -3.93 -17.44
N ALA A 55 5.29 -4.78 -17.59
CA ALA A 55 3.96 -4.48 -18.11
C ALA A 55 2.93 -4.18 -17.00
N ILE A 56 3.40 -3.80 -15.82
CA ILE A 56 2.53 -3.45 -14.68
C ILE A 56 1.47 -2.43 -15.06
N LEU A 57 0.24 -2.68 -14.58
CA LEU A 57 -0.88 -1.74 -14.65
C LEU A 57 -1.27 -1.36 -13.23
N GLY A 58 -1.21 -0.09 -12.91
CA GLY A 58 -1.62 0.45 -11.62
C GLY A 58 -2.87 1.30 -11.73
N GLU A 59 -3.79 1.14 -10.81
CA GLU A 59 -4.94 2.01 -10.60
C GLU A 59 -4.82 2.65 -9.23
N TYR A 60 -4.55 3.94 -9.20
CA TYR A 60 -4.17 4.64 -7.98
C TYR A 60 -5.17 5.72 -7.61
N ALA A 61 -5.15 6.11 -6.34
CA ALA A 61 -5.93 7.23 -5.83
C ALA A 61 -5.78 8.48 -6.70
N GLY A 62 -6.86 9.24 -6.88
CA GLY A 62 -6.88 10.38 -7.78
C GLY A 62 -7.14 10.01 -9.24
N GLN A 63 -7.68 8.83 -9.50
CA GLN A 63 -7.98 8.33 -10.87
C GLN A 63 -6.73 8.21 -11.75
N ILE A 64 -5.59 7.89 -11.14
CA ILE A 64 -4.33 7.72 -11.86
C ILE A 64 -4.26 6.30 -12.41
N LEU A 65 -4.09 6.19 -13.73
CA LEU A 65 -3.77 4.95 -14.42
C LEU A 65 -2.28 4.94 -14.75
N ALA A 66 -1.52 4.06 -14.11
CA ALA A 66 -0.09 3.94 -14.32
C ALA A 66 0.24 2.72 -15.19
N ARG A 67 1.10 2.91 -16.16
CA ARG A 67 1.57 1.85 -17.05
C ARG A 67 3.09 1.76 -17.02
N GLY A 68 3.61 0.60 -16.61
CA GLY A 68 5.03 0.36 -16.56
C GLY A 68 5.73 0.96 -15.34
N TRP A 69 7.01 0.65 -15.22
CA TRP A 69 7.81 0.97 -14.04
C TRP A 69 7.89 2.46 -13.71
N GLN A 70 8.06 3.31 -14.73
CA GLN A 70 8.22 4.76 -14.48
C GLN A 70 7.00 5.41 -13.86
N GLU A 71 5.82 5.04 -14.32
CA GLU A 71 4.57 5.63 -13.80
C GLU A 71 4.24 5.12 -12.41
N VAL A 72 4.52 3.84 -12.12
CA VAL A 72 4.39 3.26 -10.78
C VAL A 72 5.36 3.96 -9.80
N ASP A 73 6.61 4.11 -10.21
CA ASP A 73 7.62 4.79 -9.40
C ASP A 73 7.24 6.25 -9.13
N ARG A 74 6.75 6.94 -10.15
CA ARG A 74 6.28 8.34 -10.02
C ARG A 74 5.17 8.47 -8.98
N PHE A 75 4.22 7.55 -8.97
CA PHE A 75 3.14 7.56 -7.98
C PHE A 75 3.69 7.43 -6.54
N TRP A 76 4.51 6.41 -6.30
CA TRP A 76 5.05 6.16 -4.97
C TRP A 76 6.02 7.25 -4.50
N ILE A 77 6.88 7.75 -5.39
CA ILE A 77 7.76 8.88 -5.11
C ILE A 77 6.94 10.13 -4.78
N GLY A 78 5.90 10.41 -5.57
CA GLY A 78 5.05 11.58 -5.36
C GLY A 78 4.37 11.58 -3.99
N LEU A 79 3.90 10.42 -3.55
CA LEU A 79 3.31 10.27 -2.21
C LEU A 79 4.38 10.43 -1.12
N ARG A 80 5.47 9.67 -1.22
CA ARG A 80 6.54 9.67 -0.21
C ARG A 80 7.21 11.03 -0.08
N SER A 81 7.48 11.71 -1.18
CA SER A 81 8.18 13.00 -1.17
C SER A 81 7.35 14.14 -0.57
N SER A 82 6.03 14.00 -0.53
CA SER A 82 5.17 14.95 0.18
C SER A 82 5.31 14.87 1.71
N PHE A 83 5.67 13.69 2.21
CA PHE A 83 5.73 13.39 3.65
C PHE A 83 7.04 12.68 4.02
N PRO A 84 8.21 13.28 3.73
CA PRO A 84 9.49 12.57 3.86
C PRO A 84 9.84 12.17 5.30
N SER A 85 9.35 12.89 6.30
CA SER A 85 9.57 12.58 7.73
C SER A 85 8.48 11.72 8.35
N ALA A 86 7.43 11.37 7.58
CA ALA A 86 6.31 10.63 8.11
C ALA A 86 6.67 9.15 8.34
N GLN A 87 6.04 8.58 9.35
CA GLN A 87 6.15 7.16 9.64
C GLN A 87 5.13 6.37 8.80
N PHE A 88 5.63 5.42 8.06
CA PHE A 88 4.82 4.45 7.32
C PHE A 88 4.66 3.17 8.13
N SER A 89 3.45 2.66 8.21
CA SER A 89 3.13 1.43 8.94
C SER A 89 2.18 0.55 8.13
N ILE A 90 2.45 -0.74 8.12
CA ILE A 90 1.50 -1.74 7.61
C ILE A 90 0.71 -2.27 8.78
N ASN A 91 -0.61 -2.05 8.76
CA ASN A 91 -1.50 -2.36 9.86
C ASN A 91 -2.12 -3.76 9.74
N HIS A 92 -2.25 -4.25 8.50
CA HIS A 92 -2.77 -5.57 8.22
C HIS A 92 -2.29 -6.04 6.85
N GLN A 93 -2.05 -7.34 6.73
CA GLN A 93 -1.65 -7.95 5.47
C GLN A 93 -2.35 -9.29 5.31
N ILE A 94 -2.79 -9.58 4.10
CA ILE A 94 -3.36 -10.86 3.72
C ILE A 94 -2.83 -11.26 2.36
N GLY A 95 -2.75 -12.55 2.13
CA GLY A 95 -2.39 -13.10 0.83
C GLY A 95 -3.26 -14.28 0.46
N ARG A 96 -3.29 -14.61 -0.81
CA ARG A 96 -4.02 -15.75 -1.31
C ARG A 96 -3.38 -16.31 -2.56
N GLU A 97 -3.30 -17.62 -2.60
CA GLU A 97 -2.92 -18.38 -3.78
C GLU A 97 -3.97 -19.46 -4.04
N ASP A 98 -4.50 -19.47 -5.23
CA ASP A 98 -5.46 -20.46 -5.66
C ASP A 98 -4.92 -21.21 -6.87
N LYS A 99 -5.32 -22.47 -7.01
CA LYS A 99 -4.84 -23.35 -8.08
C LYS A 99 -5.06 -22.78 -9.49
N HIS A 100 -6.09 -21.97 -9.68
CA HIS A 100 -6.51 -21.48 -11.00
C HIS A 100 -6.45 -19.96 -11.14
N MET A 101 -5.94 -19.25 -10.14
CA MET A 101 -5.84 -17.80 -10.14
C MET A 101 -4.43 -17.37 -9.72
N PRO A 102 -3.92 -16.26 -10.28
CA PRO A 102 -2.63 -15.74 -9.87
C PRO A 102 -2.64 -15.36 -8.39
N PRO A 103 -1.48 -15.46 -7.72
CA PRO A 103 -1.36 -15.00 -6.34
C PRO A 103 -1.74 -13.53 -6.18
N ARG A 104 -2.36 -13.23 -5.05
CA ARG A 104 -2.84 -11.88 -4.71
C ARG A 104 -2.48 -11.54 -3.28
N ALA A 105 -2.29 -10.27 -3.03
CA ALA A 105 -2.07 -9.77 -1.69
C ALA A 105 -2.78 -8.45 -1.48
N ALA A 106 -3.16 -8.17 -0.26
CA ALA A 106 -3.75 -6.90 0.12
C ALA A 106 -3.17 -6.41 1.44
N LEU A 107 -3.03 -5.10 1.56
CA LEU A 107 -2.50 -4.42 2.73
C LEU A 107 -3.44 -3.31 3.15
N ARG A 108 -3.54 -3.11 4.45
CA ARG A 108 -3.97 -1.84 5.03
C ARG A 108 -2.75 -1.17 5.64
N TRP A 109 -2.52 0.06 5.25
CA TRP A 109 -1.36 0.83 5.69
C TRP A 109 -1.77 2.20 6.21
N SER A 110 -0.89 2.82 6.96
CA SER A 110 -1.04 4.19 7.43
C SER A 110 0.26 4.96 7.28
N LEU A 111 0.12 6.26 7.13
CA LEU A 111 1.22 7.21 7.08
C LEU A 111 0.88 8.36 8.01
N GLU A 112 1.74 8.62 8.97
CA GLU A 112 1.53 9.62 10.00
C GLU A 112 2.75 10.52 10.14
N GLY A 113 2.53 11.82 10.05
CA GLY A 113 3.62 12.79 10.16
C GLY A 113 3.24 14.16 9.65
N LYS A 114 4.20 14.82 9.00
CA LYS A 114 4.03 16.19 8.53
C LYS A 114 4.11 16.30 7.02
N HIS A 115 3.31 17.22 6.48
CA HIS A 115 3.46 17.67 5.10
C HIS A 115 4.66 18.61 5.00
N ASP A 116 5.86 18.04 4.97
CA ASP A 116 7.12 18.76 5.04
C ASP A 116 8.01 18.59 3.79
N GLY A 117 7.47 17.98 2.74
CA GLY A 117 8.18 17.80 1.48
C GLY A 117 7.38 18.22 0.24
N TRP A 118 8.10 18.44 -0.84
CA TRP A 118 7.52 18.69 -2.15
C TRP A 118 7.13 17.37 -2.81
N GLY A 119 5.89 17.28 -3.27
CA GLY A 119 5.37 16.09 -3.93
C GLY A 119 4.01 16.37 -4.56
N VAL A 120 3.15 15.35 -4.62
CA VAL A 120 1.83 15.47 -5.27
C VAL A 120 0.88 16.45 -4.59
N PHE A 121 1.13 16.79 -3.32
CA PHE A 121 0.33 17.75 -2.57
C PHE A 121 0.93 19.17 -2.55
N GLY A 122 1.91 19.43 -3.41
CA GLY A 122 2.46 20.75 -3.63
C GLY A 122 3.44 21.22 -2.55
N LYS A 123 3.44 22.54 -2.33
CA LYS A 123 4.35 23.18 -1.38
C LYS A 123 4.13 22.69 0.04
N PRO A 124 5.20 22.36 0.78
CA PRO A 124 5.10 21.93 2.17
C PRO A 124 4.40 22.98 3.05
N THR A 125 3.45 22.54 3.86
CA THR A 125 2.69 23.39 4.78
C THR A 125 3.05 23.18 6.24
N GLY A 126 3.76 22.09 6.55
CA GLY A 126 4.02 21.65 7.92
C GLY A 126 2.80 21.09 8.64
N ALA A 127 1.70 20.86 7.92
CA ALA A 127 0.50 20.29 8.51
C ALA A 127 0.74 18.88 9.05
N ASP A 128 0.17 18.59 10.20
CA ASP A 128 0.09 17.21 10.66
C ASP A 128 -0.92 16.44 9.84
N VAL A 129 -0.53 15.28 9.34
CA VAL A 129 -1.37 14.43 8.52
C VAL A 129 -1.43 13.01 9.06
N TYR A 130 -2.58 12.41 8.92
CA TYR A 130 -2.80 10.99 9.08
C TYR A 130 -3.49 10.47 7.82
N ILE A 131 -2.87 9.51 7.17
CA ILE A 131 -3.39 8.89 5.96
C ILE A 131 -3.56 7.40 6.24
N MET A 132 -4.74 6.89 5.95
CA MET A 132 -4.99 5.47 5.90
C MET A 132 -5.24 5.08 4.45
N GLY A 133 -4.58 4.03 4.02
CA GLY A 133 -4.71 3.53 2.67
C GLY A 133 -4.85 2.01 2.62
N MET A 134 -5.26 1.57 1.44
CA MET A 134 -5.29 0.15 1.09
C MET A 134 -4.51 -0.05 -0.19
N ALA A 135 -3.80 -1.16 -0.26
CA ALA A 135 -3.07 -1.57 -1.45
C ALA A 135 -3.40 -3.03 -1.77
N HIS A 136 -3.55 -3.33 -3.04
CA HIS A 136 -3.83 -4.68 -3.52
C HIS A 136 -2.96 -4.97 -4.73
N ALA A 137 -2.30 -6.13 -4.72
CA ALA A 137 -1.46 -6.59 -5.80
C ALA A 137 -1.95 -7.92 -6.37
N GLU A 138 -1.93 -8.04 -7.68
CA GLU A 138 -2.05 -9.30 -8.40
C GLU A 138 -0.72 -9.63 -9.05
N TYR A 139 -0.20 -10.80 -8.75
CA TYR A 139 1.06 -11.29 -9.31
C TYR A 139 0.83 -11.97 -10.64
N GLY A 140 1.85 -11.98 -11.48
CA GLY A 140 1.82 -12.70 -12.74
C GLY A 140 1.97 -14.22 -12.56
N ALA A 141 1.79 -14.94 -13.65
CA ALA A 141 2.01 -16.38 -13.66
C ALA A 141 3.48 -16.72 -13.33
N LEU A 142 3.65 -17.83 -12.64
CA LEU A 142 4.97 -18.44 -12.37
C LEU A 142 5.61 -18.91 -13.67
N VAL A 143 6.31 -18.04 -14.37
CA VAL A 143 7.13 -18.41 -15.53
C VAL A 143 8.57 -18.14 -15.19
N LYS A 144 9.35 -19.20 -14.96
CA LYS A 144 10.80 -19.14 -14.68
C LYS A 144 11.21 -18.02 -13.71
N GLY A 145 11.06 -18.24 -12.41
CA GLY A 145 11.50 -17.32 -11.36
C GLY A 145 10.38 -16.85 -10.47
N MET A 146 10.68 -15.85 -9.64
CA MET A 146 9.70 -15.28 -8.72
C MET A 146 8.65 -14.48 -9.49
N PRO A 147 7.35 -14.69 -9.22
CA PRO A 147 6.31 -13.90 -9.87
C PRO A 147 6.42 -12.44 -9.47
N LYS A 148 6.11 -11.55 -10.42
CA LYS A 148 6.14 -10.11 -10.25
C LYS A 148 4.74 -9.52 -10.26
N ILE A 149 4.57 -8.36 -9.66
CA ILE A 149 3.29 -7.66 -9.60
C ILE A 149 2.92 -7.19 -11.00
N ARG A 150 1.76 -7.63 -11.49
CA ARG A 150 1.22 -7.25 -12.80
C ARG A 150 0.09 -6.25 -12.73
N LYS A 151 -0.66 -6.23 -11.63
CA LYS A 151 -1.70 -5.24 -11.36
C LYS A 151 -1.57 -4.77 -9.93
N GLU A 152 -1.75 -3.49 -9.71
CA GLU A 152 -1.76 -2.91 -8.39
C GLU A 152 -2.86 -1.87 -8.27
N TYR A 153 -3.53 -1.87 -7.14
CA TYR A 153 -4.59 -0.93 -6.79
C TYR A 153 -4.21 -0.28 -5.47
N VAL A 154 -4.18 1.04 -5.44
CA VAL A 154 -3.90 1.78 -4.19
C VAL A 154 -4.95 2.85 -4.00
N LEU A 155 -5.61 2.80 -2.86
CA LEU A 155 -6.67 3.73 -2.48
C LEU A 155 -6.31 4.45 -1.19
N TYR A 156 -6.53 5.73 -1.17
CA TYR A 156 -6.61 6.56 0.03
C TYR A 156 -7.55 7.74 -0.23
N ASP A 157 -8.03 8.37 0.84
CA ASP A 157 -8.94 9.52 0.72
C ASP A 157 -8.15 10.81 0.48
N GLU A 158 -8.03 11.19 -0.78
CA GLU A 158 -7.35 12.43 -1.20
C GLU A 158 -7.99 13.68 -0.63
N VAL A 159 -9.31 13.71 -0.56
CA VAL A 159 -10.05 14.85 -0.01
C VAL A 159 -9.72 15.05 1.47
N ALA A 160 -9.64 13.96 2.23
CA ALA A 160 -9.26 14.03 3.64
C ALA A 160 -7.83 14.55 3.83
N ILE A 161 -6.91 14.17 2.95
CA ILE A 161 -5.53 14.67 2.99
C ILE A 161 -5.49 16.18 2.70
N TRP A 162 -6.12 16.62 1.63
CA TRP A 162 -6.21 18.04 1.30
C TRP A 162 -6.86 18.85 2.40
N LYS A 163 -7.90 18.33 3.02
CA LYS A 163 -8.55 18.99 4.16
C LYS A 163 -7.58 19.21 5.32
N GLN A 164 -6.79 18.21 5.70
CA GLN A 164 -5.79 18.33 6.75
C GLN A 164 -4.72 19.39 6.40
N ILE A 165 -4.25 19.40 5.16
CA ILE A 165 -3.26 20.34 4.67
C ILE A 165 -3.80 21.78 4.66
N LEU A 166 -5.00 21.99 4.12
CA LEU A 166 -5.61 23.30 3.96
C LEU A 166 -6.03 23.92 5.29
N LEU A 167 -6.46 23.12 6.26
CA LEU A 167 -6.78 23.62 7.60
C LEU A 167 -5.55 24.24 8.30
N LYS A 168 -4.36 23.82 7.93
CA LYS A 168 -3.11 24.38 8.47
C LYS A 168 -2.65 25.60 7.66
N ALA A 169 -2.84 25.57 6.36
CA ALA A 169 -2.37 26.63 5.46
C ALA A 169 -3.26 27.88 5.46
N GLY A 170 -4.49 27.73 5.89
CA GLY A 170 -5.50 28.77 5.84
C GLY A 170 -5.72 29.60 6.98
#